data_8e6a794686e6c81f670d54b01b7c012a
#
_entry.id   8e6a794686e6c81f670d54b01b7c012a
#
_cell.length_a   1.000
_cell.length_b   1.000
_cell.length_c   1.000
_cell.angle_alpha   90.00
_cell.angle_beta   90.00
_cell.angle_gamma   90.00
#
_symmetry.space_group_name_H-M   'P 1'
#
loop_
_entity.id
_entity.type
_entity.pdbx_description
1 polymer ?
#
loop_
_entity_poly.entity_id
_entity_poly.type
_entity_poly.pdbx_seq_one_letter_code
_entity_poly.pdbx_strand_id
1 'polypeptide(L)'
;SRLGEKYMSSNKIPYIPALVIITNIIEETPNIKSFQVVFNDPERMKTFKFEPGQVGQLSVFGVGESTFVINSPPTRMEYLQFSVMKAGEVTGALHELFPGDQMGLRAPLGNWFPYDMMKGKKILFIGGGIGLAPLRTLILYMLDNRGDYKDITIIYGARTPPDLCYKEDLKEWEARSDVNLILTVDTEYPGWDKRT
;
A
#
# COMPACT_ATOMS: atom_id res chain seq x y z
N SER A 1 22.86 -3.24 -37.91
CA SER A 1 21.52 -3.42 -38.49
C SER A 1 20.50 -2.69 -37.64
N ARG A 2 19.50 -2.03 -38.21
CA ARG A 2 18.48 -1.22 -37.52
C ARG A 2 17.67 -1.98 -36.44
N LEU A 3 17.76 -3.29 -36.41
CA LEU A 3 17.12 -4.11 -35.35
C LEU A 3 17.94 -4.14 -34.06
N GLY A 4 19.27 -4.03 -34.13
CA GLY A 4 20.10 -4.02 -32.92
C GLY A 4 20.04 -2.71 -32.14
N GLU A 5 19.85 -1.60 -32.82
CA GLU A 5 19.78 -0.27 -32.15
C GLU A 5 18.47 -0.03 -31.41
N LYS A 6 17.37 -0.68 -31.84
CA LYS A 6 16.06 -0.57 -31.18
C LYS A 6 16.00 -1.31 -29.84
N TYR A 7 16.87 -2.29 -29.61
CA TYR A 7 16.98 -3.02 -28.35
C TYR A 7 18.03 -2.46 -27.39
N MET A 8 18.92 -1.60 -27.85
CA MET A 8 19.98 -1.00 -27.01
C MET A 8 19.62 0.36 -26.43
N SER A 9 18.49 0.98 -26.78
CA SER A 9 18.11 2.32 -26.31
C SER A 9 17.15 2.33 -25.11
N SER A 10 16.78 1.19 -24.55
CA SER A 10 16.12 1.13 -23.23
C SER A 10 16.83 0.10 -22.36
N ASN A 11 17.70 0.57 -21.52
CA ASN A 11 18.37 -0.19 -20.45
C ASN A 11 17.36 -0.65 -19.35
N LYS A 12 16.21 -1.17 -19.78
CA LYS A 12 15.21 -1.74 -18.87
C LYS A 12 15.12 -3.24 -19.17
N ILE A 13 16.03 -4.00 -18.57
CA ILE A 13 15.80 -5.43 -18.43
C ILE A 13 14.64 -5.53 -17.43
N PRO A 14 13.43 -5.95 -17.87
CA PRO A 14 12.22 -5.90 -17.03
C PRO A 14 12.28 -6.78 -15.77
N TYR A 15 13.30 -7.64 -15.70
CA TYR A 15 13.50 -8.57 -14.59
C TYR A 15 14.50 -8.07 -13.53
N ILE A 16 15.27 -7.00 -13.80
CA ILE A 16 16.17 -6.43 -12.80
C ILE A 16 15.37 -5.47 -11.92
N PRO A 17 15.29 -5.71 -10.61
CA PRO A 17 14.64 -4.80 -9.70
C PRO A 17 15.39 -3.46 -9.63
N ALA A 18 14.64 -2.37 -9.54
CA ALA A 18 15.22 -1.08 -9.21
C ALA A 18 15.55 -1.04 -7.72
N LEU A 19 16.64 -0.35 -7.37
CA LEU A 19 16.96 -0.09 -5.96
C LEU A 19 16.01 0.96 -5.38
N VAL A 20 15.48 0.66 -4.22
CA VAL A 20 14.72 1.59 -3.37
C VAL A 20 15.36 1.66 -1.99
N ILE A 21 15.22 2.82 -1.35
CA ILE A 21 15.70 3.09 0.00
C ILE A 21 14.49 3.19 0.91
N ILE A 22 14.54 2.53 2.06
CA ILE A 22 13.54 2.65 3.11
C ILE A 22 13.73 4.00 3.78
N THR A 23 12.72 4.87 3.71
CA THR A 23 12.74 6.18 4.36
C THR A 23 12.10 6.16 5.73
N ASN A 24 11.11 5.29 5.94
CA ASN A 24 10.40 5.14 7.20
C ASN A 24 9.80 3.75 7.34
N ILE A 25 9.65 3.29 8.58
CA ILE A 25 8.97 2.04 8.93
C ILE A 25 7.93 2.36 10.01
N ILE A 26 6.70 1.92 9.79
CA ILE A 26 5.59 2.05 10.74
C ILE A 26 5.23 0.66 11.24
N GLU A 27 5.28 0.46 12.55
CA GLU A 27 4.77 -0.76 13.18
C GLU A 27 3.25 -0.65 13.29
N GLU A 28 2.53 -1.31 12.39
CA GLU A 28 1.07 -1.31 12.37
C GLU A 28 0.50 -2.20 13.47
N THR A 29 1.05 -3.40 13.59
CA THR A 29 0.73 -4.41 14.61
C THR A 29 2.01 -5.17 14.97
N PRO A 30 2.03 -6.06 15.99
CA PRO A 30 3.23 -6.83 16.34
C PRO A 30 3.83 -7.65 15.18
N ASN A 31 3.05 -8.00 14.16
CA ASN A 31 3.48 -8.80 13.03
C ASN A 31 3.29 -8.14 11.67
N ILE A 32 2.90 -6.86 11.62
CA ILE A 32 2.72 -6.11 10.38
C ILE A 32 3.51 -4.80 10.46
N LYS A 33 4.39 -4.59 9.48
CA LYS A 33 5.12 -3.33 9.28
C LYS A 33 4.77 -2.72 7.94
N SER A 34 4.61 -1.41 7.90
CA SER A 34 4.52 -0.62 6.67
C SER A 34 5.87 0.03 6.37
N PHE A 35 6.36 -0.18 5.15
CA PHE A 35 7.62 0.35 4.66
C PHE A 35 7.34 1.48 3.68
N GLN A 36 7.82 2.67 3.97
CA GLN A 36 7.83 3.80 3.04
C GLN A 36 9.18 3.81 2.33
N VAL A 37 9.14 3.83 1.00
CA VAL A 37 10.35 3.73 0.18
C VAL A 37 10.36 4.77 -0.93
N VAL A 38 11.55 5.16 -1.35
CA VAL A 38 11.79 5.99 -2.54
C VAL A 38 12.77 5.28 -3.45
N PHE A 39 12.66 5.50 -4.76
CA PHE A 39 13.69 5.01 -5.68
C PHE A 39 15.03 5.68 -5.38
N ASN A 40 16.11 4.91 -5.45
CA ASN A 40 17.48 5.43 -5.32
C ASN A 40 17.81 6.43 -6.45
N ASP A 41 17.17 6.27 -7.61
CA ASP A 41 17.20 7.25 -8.70
C ASP A 41 16.05 8.27 -8.52
N PRO A 42 16.34 9.54 -8.20
CA PRO A 42 15.31 10.57 -8.00
C PRO A 42 14.46 10.84 -9.25
N GLU A 43 15.04 10.72 -10.46
CA GLU A 43 14.30 10.93 -11.69
C GLU A 43 13.28 9.82 -11.92
N ARG A 44 13.58 8.61 -11.47
CA ARG A 44 12.61 7.51 -11.52
C ARG A 44 11.43 7.76 -10.59
N MET A 45 11.66 8.33 -9.41
CA MET A 45 10.57 8.69 -8.49
C MET A 45 9.62 9.72 -9.10
N LYS A 46 10.16 10.74 -9.79
CA LYS A 46 9.37 11.79 -10.47
C LYS A 46 8.53 11.25 -11.63
N THR A 47 9.04 10.25 -12.33
CA THR A 47 8.40 9.70 -13.54
C THR A 47 7.59 8.45 -13.31
N PHE A 48 7.72 7.82 -12.13
CA PHE A 48 7.01 6.61 -11.79
C PHE A 48 5.50 6.88 -11.69
N LYS A 49 4.72 6.00 -12.30
CA LYS A 49 3.26 6.05 -12.26
C LYS A 49 2.72 4.65 -12.00
N PHE A 50 1.65 4.59 -11.26
CA PHE A 50 0.91 3.37 -11.00
C PHE A 50 -0.56 3.69 -10.77
N GLU A 51 -1.41 2.67 -10.78
CA GLU A 51 -2.84 2.77 -10.56
C GLU A 51 -3.23 2.08 -9.23
N PRO A 52 -4.28 2.57 -8.55
CA PRO A 52 -4.76 1.96 -7.30
C PRO A 52 -5.07 0.47 -7.46
N GLY A 53 -4.42 -0.36 -6.66
CA GLY A 53 -4.55 -1.83 -6.70
C GLY A 53 -3.37 -2.54 -7.35
N GLN A 54 -2.50 -1.84 -8.06
CA GLN A 54 -1.28 -2.43 -8.60
C GLN A 54 -0.31 -2.82 -7.48
N VAL A 55 0.53 -3.78 -7.79
CA VAL A 55 1.49 -4.39 -6.86
C VAL A 55 2.93 -4.12 -7.28
N GLY A 56 3.84 -4.35 -6.34
CA GLY A 56 5.26 -4.43 -6.58
C GLY A 56 5.83 -5.71 -5.97
N GLN A 57 6.89 -6.23 -6.57
CA GLN A 57 7.72 -7.27 -5.97
C GLN A 57 8.87 -6.63 -5.23
N LEU A 58 8.92 -6.83 -3.91
CA LEU A 58 10.02 -6.43 -3.06
C LEU A 58 11.02 -7.59 -2.97
N SER A 59 12.29 -7.29 -3.20
CA SER A 59 13.38 -8.25 -3.14
C SER A 59 14.33 -7.92 -1.99
N VAL A 60 14.61 -8.90 -1.14
CA VAL A 60 15.72 -8.84 -0.18
C VAL A 60 16.88 -9.64 -0.78
N PHE A 61 17.99 -8.95 -1.05
CA PHE A 61 19.11 -9.56 -1.75
C PHE A 61 19.67 -10.74 -0.97
N GLY A 62 19.86 -11.86 -1.67
CA GLY A 62 20.32 -13.11 -1.07
C GLY A 62 19.27 -13.96 -0.36
N VAL A 63 18.02 -13.45 -0.26
CA VAL A 63 16.91 -14.16 0.40
C VAL A 63 15.81 -14.53 -0.61
N GLY A 64 15.28 -13.53 -1.34
CA GLY A 64 14.21 -13.77 -2.31
C GLY A 64 13.32 -12.55 -2.51
N GLU A 65 12.19 -12.77 -3.17
CA GLU A 65 11.22 -11.72 -3.46
C GLU A 65 9.79 -12.15 -3.11
N SER A 66 8.93 -11.17 -2.82
CA SER A 66 7.51 -11.39 -2.58
C SER A 66 6.69 -10.19 -3.07
N THR A 67 5.42 -10.46 -3.37
CA THR A 67 4.52 -9.48 -3.99
C THR A 67 3.65 -8.80 -2.93
N PHE A 68 3.61 -7.46 -2.98
CA PHE A 68 2.80 -6.64 -2.10
C PHE A 68 2.08 -5.56 -2.89
N VAL A 69 0.90 -5.17 -2.44
CA VAL A 69 0.19 -4.03 -3.03
C VAL A 69 0.92 -2.73 -2.69
N ILE A 70 0.96 -1.79 -3.65
CA ILE A 70 1.36 -0.41 -3.39
C ILE A 70 0.17 0.24 -2.68
N ASN A 71 0.25 0.45 -1.37
CA ASN A 71 -0.88 0.89 -0.57
C ASN A 71 -0.88 2.41 -0.26
N SER A 72 0.13 3.15 -0.72
CA SER A 72 0.05 4.60 -0.88
C SER A 72 -0.77 4.95 -2.13
N PRO A 73 -1.43 6.11 -2.19
CA PRO A 73 -2.19 6.48 -3.39
C PRO A 73 -1.28 7.09 -4.46
N PRO A 74 -1.62 6.94 -5.76
CA PRO A 74 -0.85 7.56 -6.85
C PRO A 74 -0.96 9.10 -6.89
N THR A 75 -1.83 9.68 -6.08
CA THR A 75 -1.98 11.13 -5.90
C THR A 75 -0.94 11.75 -4.97
N ARG A 76 -0.24 10.92 -4.17
CA ARG A 76 0.76 11.33 -3.18
C ARG A 76 2.05 10.55 -3.44
N MET A 77 2.97 11.15 -4.17
CA MET A 77 4.17 10.50 -4.70
C MET A 77 5.45 10.87 -3.96
N GLU A 78 5.35 11.28 -2.70
CA GLU A 78 6.50 11.54 -1.84
C GLU A 78 7.25 10.25 -1.49
N TYR A 79 6.53 9.14 -1.42
CA TYR A 79 7.04 7.79 -1.21
C TYR A 79 6.06 6.75 -1.77
N LEU A 80 6.51 5.53 -1.92
CA LEU A 80 5.66 4.35 -2.10
C LEU A 80 5.58 3.61 -0.78
N GLN A 81 4.39 3.08 -0.43
CA GLN A 81 4.23 2.32 0.81
C GLN A 81 3.77 0.89 0.52
N PHE A 82 4.36 -0.03 1.27
CA PHE A 82 4.02 -1.45 1.26
C PHE A 82 3.85 -1.94 2.70
N SER A 83 2.78 -2.68 2.97
CA SER A 83 2.58 -3.31 4.27
C SER A 83 2.84 -4.79 4.18
N VAL A 84 3.63 -5.29 5.11
CA VAL A 84 4.17 -6.66 5.11
C VAL A 84 3.82 -7.35 6.41
N MET A 85 3.03 -8.41 6.33
CA MET A 85 2.82 -9.32 7.44
C MET A 85 3.96 -10.35 7.49
N LYS A 86 4.58 -10.52 8.66
CA LYS A 86 5.62 -11.52 8.88
C LYS A 86 5.00 -12.92 8.84
N ALA A 87 5.28 -13.67 7.77
CA ALA A 87 4.65 -14.97 7.51
C ALA A 87 5.59 -16.01 6.88
N GLY A 88 6.85 -15.67 6.62
CA GLY A 88 7.81 -16.57 5.98
C GLY A 88 9.20 -15.96 5.88
N GLU A 89 10.10 -16.60 5.14
CA GLU A 89 11.51 -16.22 5.05
C GLU A 89 11.72 -14.80 4.49
N VAL A 90 11.12 -14.49 3.33
CA VAL A 90 11.26 -13.17 2.69
C VAL A 90 10.63 -12.08 3.56
N THR A 91 9.43 -12.31 4.08
CA THR A 91 8.75 -11.35 4.96
C THR A 91 9.47 -11.19 6.30
N GLY A 92 10.07 -12.27 6.82
CA GLY A 92 10.93 -12.23 7.98
C GLY A 92 12.16 -11.35 7.75
N ALA A 93 12.85 -11.54 6.61
CA ALA A 93 14.00 -10.73 6.24
C ALA A 93 13.63 -9.25 6.03
N LEU A 94 12.48 -8.96 5.41
CA LEU A 94 11.97 -7.58 5.31
C LEU A 94 11.77 -6.94 6.69
N HIS A 95 11.27 -7.69 7.66
CA HIS A 95 11.04 -7.19 9.03
C HIS A 95 12.33 -6.88 9.81
N GLU A 96 13.49 -7.40 9.37
CA GLU A 96 14.81 -7.11 9.97
C GLU A 96 15.48 -5.86 9.36
N LEU A 97 14.89 -5.24 8.33
CA LEU A 97 15.43 -4.03 7.71
C LEU A 97 15.08 -2.77 8.53
N PHE A 98 15.93 -1.75 8.35
CA PHE A 98 15.83 -0.46 9.03
C PHE A 98 15.72 0.70 8.00
N PRO A 99 15.26 1.88 8.44
CA PRO A 99 15.37 3.09 7.61
C PRO A 99 16.82 3.31 7.16
N GLY A 100 17.00 3.59 5.87
CA GLY A 100 18.31 3.71 5.20
C GLY A 100 18.74 2.44 4.48
N ASP A 101 18.18 1.28 4.81
CA ASP A 101 18.47 0.04 4.09
C ASP A 101 17.89 0.07 2.68
N GLN A 102 18.50 -0.73 1.79
CA GLN A 102 18.08 -0.87 0.41
C GLN A 102 17.44 -2.22 0.15
N MET A 103 16.46 -2.22 -0.75
CA MET A 103 15.87 -3.42 -1.31
C MET A 103 15.57 -3.24 -2.79
N GLY A 104 15.28 -4.34 -3.48
CA GLY A 104 14.85 -4.29 -4.86
C GLY A 104 13.34 -4.11 -4.99
N LEU A 105 12.91 -3.36 -6.01
CA LEU A 105 11.51 -3.19 -6.35
C LEU A 105 11.29 -3.37 -7.85
N ARG A 106 10.41 -4.30 -8.22
CA ARG A 106 9.83 -4.38 -9.58
C ARG A 106 8.37 -3.95 -9.49
N ALA A 107 8.04 -2.80 -10.06
CA ALA A 107 6.72 -2.19 -10.06
C ALA A 107 6.57 -1.22 -11.25
N PRO A 108 5.33 -0.86 -11.67
CA PRO A 108 4.08 -1.44 -11.21
C PRO A 108 3.78 -2.76 -11.93
N LEU A 109 3.08 -3.66 -11.26
CA LEU A 109 2.67 -4.95 -11.79
C LEU A 109 1.18 -5.19 -11.54
N GLY A 110 0.58 -6.09 -12.33
CA GLY A 110 -0.80 -6.50 -12.15
C GLY A 110 -1.83 -5.48 -12.62
N ASN A 111 -3.09 -5.84 -12.41
CA ASN A 111 -4.25 -5.02 -12.75
C ASN A 111 -4.54 -4.00 -11.63
N TRP A 112 -5.50 -3.11 -11.88
CA TRP A 112 -5.91 -2.06 -10.95
C TRP A 112 -7.43 -2.07 -10.77
N PHE A 113 -7.91 -1.37 -9.76
CA PHE A 113 -9.34 -1.18 -9.54
C PHE A 113 -9.95 -0.31 -10.64
N PRO A 114 -11.15 -0.63 -11.14
CA PRO A 114 -11.83 0.13 -12.20
C PRO A 114 -12.45 1.42 -11.64
N TYR A 115 -11.66 2.26 -10.97
CA TYR A 115 -12.11 3.43 -10.21
C TYR A 115 -12.80 4.50 -11.08
N ASP A 116 -12.48 4.59 -12.37
CA ASP A 116 -13.17 5.49 -13.29
C ASP A 116 -14.67 5.13 -13.45
N MET A 117 -14.99 3.84 -13.41
CA MET A 117 -16.37 3.34 -13.44
C MET A 117 -17.12 3.58 -12.13
N MET A 118 -16.42 3.93 -11.07
CA MET A 118 -16.96 4.19 -9.74
C MET A 118 -17.33 5.65 -9.53
N LYS A 119 -16.94 6.56 -10.43
CA LYS A 119 -17.27 7.99 -10.34
C LYS A 119 -18.80 8.19 -10.33
N GLY A 120 -19.26 9.11 -9.48
CA GLY A 120 -20.67 9.41 -9.28
C GLY A 120 -21.47 8.35 -8.52
N LYS A 121 -20.83 7.32 -7.99
CA LYS A 121 -21.50 6.22 -7.25
C LYS A 121 -21.30 6.37 -5.74
N LYS A 122 -22.15 5.67 -4.98
CA LYS A 122 -21.94 5.38 -3.57
C LYS A 122 -20.97 4.23 -3.46
N ILE A 123 -19.98 4.35 -2.60
CA ILE A 123 -18.88 3.39 -2.47
C ILE A 123 -18.95 2.74 -1.09
N LEU A 124 -18.82 1.41 -1.07
CA LEU A 124 -18.69 0.62 0.13
C LEU A 124 -17.37 -0.17 0.08
N PHE A 125 -16.51 0.08 1.05
CA PHE A 125 -15.32 -0.71 1.31
C PHE A 125 -15.57 -1.65 2.48
N ILE A 126 -15.17 -2.91 2.33
CA ILE A 126 -15.22 -3.90 3.41
C ILE A 126 -13.86 -4.56 3.48
N GLY A 127 -13.17 -4.42 4.62
CA GLY A 127 -11.84 -4.97 4.83
C GLY A 127 -11.67 -5.60 6.20
N GLY A 128 -10.76 -6.56 6.30
CA GLY A 128 -10.39 -7.21 7.56
C GLY A 128 -8.87 -7.34 7.70
N GLY A 129 -8.31 -7.01 8.86
CA GLY A 129 -6.89 -7.11 9.14
C GLY A 129 -6.02 -6.43 8.07
N ILE A 130 -4.98 -7.13 7.61
CA ILE A 130 -4.09 -6.65 6.54
C ILE A 130 -4.79 -6.55 5.17
N GLY A 131 -5.97 -7.14 5.00
CA GLY A 131 -6.79 -7.00 3.80
C GLY A 131 -7.26 -5.56 3.52
N LEU A 132 -7.08 -4.64 4.46
CA LEU A 132 -7.26 -3.21 4.22
C LEU A 132 -6.15 -2.63 3.31
N ALA A 133 -4.97 -3.23 3.24
CA ALA A 133 -3.85 -2.72 2.44
C ALA A 133 -4.19 -2.47 0.96
N PRO A 134 -4.77 -3.42 0.20
CA PRO A 134 -5.18 -3.17 -1.18
C PRO A 134 -6.30 -2.13 -1.30
N LEU A 135 -7.17 -2.02 -0.30
CA LEU A 135 -8.24 -1.02 -0.30
C LEU A 135 -7.73 0.38 0.05
N ARG A 136 -6.69 0.48 0.89
CA ARG A 136 -6.13 1.74 1.37
C ARG A 136 -5.73 2.67 0.22
N THR A 137 -5.02 2.16 -0.78
CA THR A 137 -4.61 2.98 -1.93
C THR A 137 -5.82 3.58 -2.65
N LEU A 138 -6.89 2.80 -2.83
CA LEU A 138 -8.11 3.25 -3.49
C LEU A 138 -8.91 4.22 -2.60
N ILE A 139 -9.01 3.94 -1.30
CA ILE A 139 -9.66 4.84 -0.33
C ILE A 139 -8.98 6.20 -0.36
N LEU A 140 -7.67 6.25 -0.19
CA LEU A 140 -6.91 7.51 -0.20
C LEU A 140 -7.02 8.23 -1.54
N TYR A 141 -6.96 7.51 -2.66
CA TYR A 141 -7.18 8.08 -3.99
C TYR A 141 -8.56 8.73 -4.10
N MET A 142 -9.61 8.06 -3.63
CA MET A 142 -10.98 8.59 -3.65
C MET A 142 -11.16 9.77 -2.71
N LEU A 143 -10.50 9.76 -1.55
CA LEU A 143 -10.53 10.90 -0.61
C LEU A 143 -9.79 12.11 -1.17
N ASP A 144 -8.71 11.92 -1.90
CA ASP A 144 -8.00 13.01 -2.60
C ASP A 144 -8.83 13.58 -3.79
N ASN A 145 -9.72 12.77 -4.35
CA ASN A 145 -10.67 13.15 -5.42
C ASN A 145 -12.13 13.11 -4.91
N ARG A 146 -12.36 13.54 -3.68
CA ARG A 146 -13.61 13.30 -2.94
C ARG A 146 -14.88 13.73 -3.69
N GLY A 147 -14.80 14.82 -4.45
CA GLY A 147 -15.94 15.36 -5.22
C GLY A 147 -16.42 14.45 -6.35
N ASP A 148 -15.61 13.48 -6.78
CA ASP A 148 -15.97 12.55 -7.85
C ASP A 148 -16.92 11.43 -7.38
N TYR A 149 -17.10 11.26 -6.08
CA TYR A 149 -17.84 10.14 -5.48
C TYR A 149 -18.99 10.65 -4.60
N LYS A 150 -20.07 9.85 -4.52
CA LYS A 150 -21.17 10.09 -3.57
C LYS A 150 -20.74 9.62 -2.16
N ASP A 151 -21.63 8.99 -1.43
CA ASP A 151 -21.34 8.50 -0.08
C ASP A 151 -20.20 7.47 -0.09
N ILE A 152 -19.24 7.63 0.79
CA ILE A 152 -18.17 6.65 1.02
C ILE A 152 -18.37 6.06 2.40
N THR A 153 -18.56 4.74 2.47
CA THR A 153 -18.63 3.96 3.70
C THR A 153 -17.48 2.97 3.74
N ILE A 154 -16.80 2.91 4.86
CA ILE A 154 -15.70 1.98 5.11
C ILE A 154 -16.08 1.13 6.32
N ILE A 155 -16.20 -0.18 6.13
CA ILE A 155 -16.35 -1.17 7.19
C ILE A 155 -15.01 -1.88 7.33
N TYR A 156 -14.39 -1.76 8.50
CA TYR A 156 -13.10 -2.36 8.74
C TYR A 156 -13.08 -3.09 10.09
N GLY A 157 -12.63 -4.33 10.05
CA GLY A 157 -12.57 -5.19 11.21
C GLY A 157 -11.20 -5.81 11.45
N ALA A 158 -10.98 -6.22 12.69
CA ALA A 158 -9.82 -7.02 13.11
C ALA A 158 -10.22 -7.93 14.27
N ARG A 159 -9.34 -8.83 14.70
CA ARG A 159 -9.64 -9.70 15.86
C ARG A 159 -9.76 -8.91 17.14
N THR A 160 -8.85 -7.97 17.35
CA THR A 160 -8.83 -7.07 18.51
C THR A 160 -8.47 -5.65 18.08
N PRO A 161 -8.73 -4.60 18.88
CA PRO A 161 -8.36 -3.23 18.53
C PRO A 161 -6.85 -3.03 18.25
N PRO A 162 -5.91 -3.65 18.99
CA PRO A 162 -4.48 -3.61 18.65
C PRO A 162 -4.15 -4.17 17.27
N ASP A 163 -4.96 -5.09 16.72
CA ASP A 163 -4.76 -5.71 15.40
C ASP A 163 -5.24 -4.83 14.23
N LEU A 164 -5.89 -3.69 14.51
CA LEU A 164 -6.25 -2.72 13.49
C LEU A 164 -5.00 -2.05 12.93
N CYS A 165 -4.81 -2.13 11.61
CA CYS A 165 -3.75 -1.43 10.89
C CYS A 165 -4.12 0.03 10.61
N TYR A 166 -3.13 0.85 10.24
CA TYR A 166 -3.32 2.22 9.76
C TYR A 166 -4.07 3.13 10.75
N LYS A 167 -3.67 3.06 12.01
CA LYS A 167 -4.36 3.75 13.11
C LYS A 167 -4.49 5.26 12.90
N GLU A 168 -3.50 5.89 12.26
CA GLU A 168 -3.56 7.32 11.95
C GLU A 168 -4.58 7.61 10.84
N ASP A 169 -4.63 6.78 9.78
CA ASP A 169 -5.67 6.91 8.75
C ASP A 169 -7.07 6.71 9.35
N LEU A 170 -7.23 5.72 10.24
CA LEU A 170 -8.52 5.47 10.90
C LEU A 170 -8.98 6.67 11.73
N LYS A 171 -8.08 7.34 12.45
CA LYS A 171 -8.38 8.58 13.19
C LYS A 171 -8.78 9.71 12.24
N GLU A 172 -8.03 9.88 11.15
CA GLU A 172 -8.34 10.89 10.13
C GLU A 172 -9.70 10.63 9.51
N TRP A 173 -9.99 9.39 9.10
CA TRP A 173 -11.26 9.04 8.47
C TRP A 173 -12.44 9.17 9.44
N GLU A 174 -12.26 8.84 10.71
CA GLU A 174 -13.29 9.00 11.74
C GLU A 174 -13.63 10.48 11.99
N ALA A 175 -12.65 11.37 11.89
CA ALA A 175 -12.83 12.81 12.07
C ALA A 175 -13.50 13.50 10.85
N ARG A 176 -13.60 12.82 9.70
CA ARG A 176 -14.19 13.38 8.48
C ARG A 176 -15.70 13.30 8.52
N SER A 177 -16.36 14.40 8.16
CA SER A 177 -17.84 14.45 8.00
C SER A 177 -18.35 13.85 6.69
N ASP A 178 -17.45 13.60 5.73
CA ASP A 178 -17.79 13.15 4.37
C ASP A 178 -17.46 11.65 4.15
N VAL A 179 -17.09 10.93 5.22
CA VAL A 179 -16.82 9.49 5.24
C VAL A 179 -17.57 8.85 6.41
N ASN A 180 -18.19 7.71 6.16
CA ASN A 180 -18.79 6.90 7.21
C ASN A 180 -17.84 5.73 7.53
N LEU A 181 -17.11 5.81 8.64
CA LEU A 181 -16.22 4.73 9.11
C LEU A 181 -16.93 3.89 10.16
N ILE A 182 -16.96 2.58 9.94
CA ILE A 182 -17.50 1.58 10.87
C ILE A 182 -16.36 0.63 11.21
N LEU A 183 -15.91 0.69 12.46
CA LEU A 183 -14.90 -0.23 12.98
C LEU A 183 -15.59 -1.34 13.78
N THR A 184 -15.08 -2.57 13.66
CA THR A 184 -15.55 -3.73 14.41
C THR A 184 -14.38 -4.61 14.84
N VAL A 185 -14.56 -5.39 15.88
CA VAL A 185 -13.63 -6.42 16.34
C VAL A 185 -14.38 -7.72 16.62
N ASP A 186 -13.68 -8.86 16.59
CA ASP A 186 -14.30 -10.18 16.72
C ASP A 186 -14.70 -10.50 18.17
N THR A 187 -14.07 -9.84 19.15
CA THR A 187 -14.25 -10.13 20.58
C THR A 187 -14.38 -8.86 21.40
N GLU A 188 -15.13 -8.93 22.50
CA GLU A 188 -15.13 -7.87 23.50
C GLU A 188 -13.70 -7.55 23.96
N TYR A 189 -13.40 -6.27 24.09
CA TYR A 189 -12.09 -5.78 24.48
C TYR A 189 -12.21 -4.61 25.45
N PRO A 190 -11.47 -4.60 26.58
CA PRO A 190 -11.52 -3.51 27.54
C PRO A 190 -11.27 -2.14 26.91
N GLY A 191 -12.18 -1.20 27.13
CA GLY A 191 -12.10 0.15 26.55
C GLY A 191 -12.53 0.27 25.09
N TRP A 192 -13.00 -0.82 24.46
CA TRP A 192 -13.60 -0.79 23.14
C TRP A 192 -15.10 -0.48 23.27
N ASP A 193 -15.52 0.65 22.71
CA ASP A 193 -16.90 1.17 22.76
C ASP A 193 -17.64 1.06 21.42
N LYS A 194 -16.99 0.41 20.44
CA LYS A 194 -17.54 0.23 19.10
C LYS A 194 -18.10 -1.19 18.93
N ARG A 195 -18.43 -1.56 17.70
CA ARG A 195 -19.06 -2.88 17.44
C ARG A 195 -18.10 -4.05 17.64
N THR A 196 -18.60 -5.13 18.17
CA THR A 196 -18.00 -6.46 18.24
C THR A 196 -18.82 -7.45 17.41
#